data_cafacf96c97ccd6cfd1b099165cd53bf
#
_entry.id   cafacf96c97ccd6cfd1b099165cd53bf
#
_cell.length_a   1.000
_cell.length_b   1.000
_cell.length_c   1.000
_cell.angle_alpha   90.00
_cell.angle_beta   90.00
_cell.angle_gamma   90.00
#
_symmetry.space_group_name_H-M   'P 1'
#
loop_
_entity.id
_entity.type
_entity.pdbx_description
1 polymer ?
#
loop_
_entity_poly.entity_id
_entity_poly.type
_entity_poly.pdbx_seq_one_letter_code
_entity_poly.pdbx_strand_id
1 'polypeptide(L)'
;MSHVTEIPAADSAAAVAHFAASLAFETDCRDVHDALACGAPDFVLLDVRGPEQYATAHVSGALNLPHRKIIESKLSEFARDTCFVVYCAGPHCNGAARAALRLARLGRPVKLMLGGVTGWLDEGFALARGNGAPRRQGGVRQRTAGNDPLRNRNN
;
A
#
# COMPACT_ATOMS: atom_id res chain seq x y z
N MET A 1 24.57 -16.13 -28.25
CA MET A 1 24.08 -15.21 -27.21
C MET A 1 22.57 -15.17 -27.36
N SER A 2 21.81 -15.30 -26.26
CA SER A 2 20.35 -15.23 -26.34
C SER A 2 19.91 -13.75 -26.26
N HIS A 3 18.67 -13.45 -26.69
CA HIS A 3 18.10 -12.10 -26.49
C HIS A 3 18.06 -11.67 -25.03
N VAL A 4 18.06 -12.62 -24.08
CA VAL A 4 18.08 -12.32 -22.64
C VAL A 4 19.42 -11.74 -22.20
N THR A 5 20.51 -12.16 -22.80
CA THR A 5 21.87 -11.74 -22.43
C THR A 5 22.51 -10.80 -23.44
N GLU A 6 21.80 -10.41 -24.48
CA GLU A 6 22.24 -9.40 -25.47
C GLU A 6 22.56 -8.05 -24.80
N ILE A 7 21.72 -7.66 -23.84
CA ILE A 7 22.05 -6.57 -22.91
C ILE A 7 22.58 -7.20 -21.63
N PRO A 8 23.82 -6.90 -21.22
CA PRO A 8 24.38 -7.45 -19.99
C PRO A 8 23.57 -7.03 -18.76
N ALA A 9 23.53 -7.93 -17.75
CA ALA A 9 22.99 -7.54 -16.45
C ALA A 9 23.79 -6.37 -15.86
N ALA A 10 23.10 -5.50 -15.13
CA ALA A 10 23.74 -4.41 -14.39
C ALA A 10 24.75 -4.95 -13.38
N ASP A 11 25.72 -4.12 -13.01
CA ASP A 11 26.62 -4.45 -11.90
C ASP A 11 25.87 -4.58 -10.56
N SER A 12 26.48 -5.27 -9.60
CA SER A 12 25.85 -5.58 -8.33
C SER A 12 25.43 -4.34 -7.54
N ALA A 13 26.18 -3.24 -7.59
CA ALA A 13 25.86 -2.05 -6.84
C ALA A 13 24.62 -1.34 -7.42
N ALA A 14 24.57 -1.22 -8.74
CA ALA A 14 23.41 -0.66 -9.44
C ALA A 14 22.17 -1.55 -9.25
N ALA A 15 22.32 -2.88 -9.31
CA ALA A 15 21.23 -3.82 -9.08
C ALA A 15 20.66 -3.71 -7.65
N VAL A 16 21.52 -3.63 -6.63
CA VAL A 16 21.10 -3.44 -5.24
C VAL A 16 20.32 -2.13 -5.08
N ALA A 17 20.82 -1.02 -5.61
CA ALA A 17 20.14 0.28 -5.51
C ALA A 17 18.76 0.23 -6.18
N HIS A 18 18.65 -0.34 -7.37
CA HIS A 18 17.41 -0.46 -8.12
C HIS A 18 16.36 -1.31 -7.39
N PHE A 19 16.73 -2.53 -6.99
CA PHE A 19 15.77 -3.46 -6.38
C PHE A 19 15.40 -3.04 -4.96
N ALA A 20 16.31 -2.46 -4.19
CA ALA A 20 15.97 -1.87 -2.90
C ALA A 20 14.98 -0.70 -3.04
N ALA A 21 15.17 0.15 -4.05
CA ALA A 21 14.22 1.22 -4.37
C ALA A 21 12.84 0.66 -4.77
N SER A 22 12.79 -0.34 -5.67
CA SER A 22 11.54 -0.97 -6.07
C SER A 22 10.77 -1.52 -4.87
N LEU A 23 11.43 -2.25 -3.97
CA LEU A 23 10.81 -2.80 -2.75
C LEU A 23 10.36 -1.72 -1.76
N ALA A 24 10.98 -0.52 -1.79
CA ALA A 24 10.53 0.61 -0.99
C ALA A 24 9.26 1.28 -1.55
N PHE A 25 9.09 1.29 -2.87
CA PHE A 25 7.96 1.95 -3.54
C PHE A 25 6.80 1.03 -3.85
N GLU A 26 7.03 -0.28 -3.92
CA GLU A 26 6.08 -1.25 -4.43
C GLU A 26 5.88 -2.40 -3.44
N THR A 27 4.75 -3.07 -3.57
CA THR A 27 4.39 -4.34 -2.94
C THR A 27 3.55 -5.14 -3.93
N ASP A 28 3.22 -6.36 -3.63
CA ASP A 28 2.42 -7.21 -4.51
C ASP A 28 1.09 -7.64 -3.86
N CYS A 29 0.25 -8.32 -4.65
CA CYS A 29 -1.06 -8.77 -4.19
C CYS A 29 -0.96 -9.85 -3.10
N ARG A 30 0.05 -10.71 -3.13
CA ARG A 30 0.26 -11.77 -2.15
C ARG A 30 0.58 -11.19 -0.79
N ASP A 31 1.56 -10.31 -0.70
CA ASP A 31 1.96 -9.67 0.55
C ASP A 31 0.80 -8.89 1.18
N VAL A 32 0.04 -8.15 0.36
CA VAL A 32 -1.13 -7.41 0.85
C VAL A 32 -2.23 -8.38 1.34
N HIS A 33 -2.51 -9.44 0.60
CA HIS A 33 -3.50 -10.44 1.00
C HIS A 33 -3.14 -11.07 2.35
N ASP A 34 -1.92 -11.53 2.51
CA ASP A 34 -1.46 -12.21 3.71
C ASP A 34 -1.45 -11.26 4.92
N ALA A 35 -1.05 -10.00 4.73
CA ALA A 35 -1.13 -8.98 5.78
C ALA A 35 -2.58 -8.68 6.20
N LEU A 36 -3.53 -8.60 5.25
CA LEU A 36 -4.95 -8.42 5.57
C LEU A 36 -5.54 -9.64 6.28
N ALA A 37 -5.14 -10.85 5.91
CA ALA A 37 -5.59 -12.09 6.54
C ALA A 37 -5.13 -12.21 8.00
N CYS A 38 -4.00 -11.62 8.38
CA CYS A 38 -3.55 -11.55 9.77
C CYS A 38 -4.44 -10.66 10.66
N GLY A 39 -5.38 -9.90 10.11
CA GLY A 39 -6.42 -9.15 10.81
C GLY A 39 -5.99 -7.83 11.47
N ALA A 40 -4.72 -7.46 11.41
CA ALA A 40 -4.18 -6.20 11.95
C ALA A 40 -3.13 -5.59 11.00
N PRO A 41 -3.52 -5.20 9.78
CA PRO A 41 -2.58 -4.60 8.85
C PRO A 41 -2.04 -3.26 9.41
N ASP A 42 -0.76 -3.00 9.21
CA ASP A 42 -0.07 -1.77 9.61
C ASP A 42 -0.09 -0.69 8.52
N PHE A 43 -0.98 -0.84 7.56
CA PHE A 43 -1.20 0.09 6.44
C PHE A 43 -2.70 0.28 6.17
N VAL A 44 -3.02 1.29 5.40
CA VAL A 44 -4.37 1.55 4.86
C VAL A 44 -4.38 1.23 3.38
N LEU A 45 -5.22 0.28 2.97
CA LEU A 45 -5.38 -0.08 1.56
C LEU A 45 -6.41 0.84 0.89
N LEU A 46 -6.03 1.49 -0.20
CA LEU A 46 -6.88 2.38 -0.98
C LEU A 46 -7.15 1.84 -2.38
N ASP A 47 -8.42 1.64 -2.69
CA ASP A 47 -8.89 1.50 -4.07
C ASP A 47 -9.06 2.90 -4.67
N VAL A 48 -8.22 3.23 -5.64
CA VAL A 48 -8.18 4.59 -6.22
C VAL A 48 -8.98 4.72 -7.51
N ARG A 49 -9.77 3.70 -7.84
CA ARG A 49 -10.73 3.71 -8.95
C ARG A 49 -11.98 4.53 -8.59
N GLY A 50 -12.87 4.68 -9.56
CA GLY A 50 -14.15 5.32 -9.33
C GLY A 50 -15.06 4.51 -8.38
N PRO A 51 -16.05 5.19 -7.74
CA PRO A 51 -16.94 4.54 -6.76
C PRO A 51 -17.80 3.42 -7.36
N GLU A 52 -18.17 3.52 -8.60
CA GLU A 52 -18.95 2.47 -9.30
C GLU A 52 -18.13 1.20 -9.47
N GLN A 53 -16.88 1.33 -9.87
CA GLN A 53 -15.96 0.20 -10.03
C GLN A 53 -15.66 -0.46 -8.67
N TYR A 54 -15.48 0.35 -7.64
CA TYR A 54 -15.31 -0.13 -6.26
C TYR A 54 -16.56 -0.91 -5.80
N ALA A 55 -17.75 -0.36 -5.97
CA ALA A 55 -18.99 -1.02 -5.58
C ALA A 55 -19.23 -2.35 -6.32
N THR A 56 -18.79 -2.44 -7.57
CA THR A 56 -18.91 -3.66 -8.38
C THR A 56 -18.03 -4.77 -7.84
N ALA A 57 -16.76 -4.47 -7.56
CA ALA A 57 -15.81 -5.44 -7.01
C ALA A 57 -14.54 -4.71 -6.50
N HIS A 58 -14.10 -5.01 -5.28
CA HIS A 58 -12.90 -4.45 -4.66
C HIS A 58 -12.22 -5.43 -3.72
N VAL A 59 -10.98 -5.17 -3.35
CA VAL A 59 -10.27 -5.95 -2.33
C VAL A 59 -10.93 -5.72 -0.98
N SER A 60 -11.29 -6.79 -0.29
CA SER A 60 -11.93 -6.70 1.03
C SER A 60 -11.04 -5.94 2.01
N GLY A 61 -11.63 -4.95 2.69
CA GLY A 61 -10.91 -4.07 3.62
C GLY A 61 -10.32 -2.81 2.97
N ALA A 62 -10.34 -2.68 1.65
CA ALA A 62 -9.92 -1.45 0.98
C ALA A 62 -10.94 -0.32 1.20
N LEU A 63 -10.45 0.91 1.34
CA LEU A 63 -11.24 2.12 1.31
C LEU A 63 -11.27 2.68 -0.12
N ASN A 64 -12.42 3.19 -0.56
CA ASN A 64 -12.48 3.86 -1.86
C ASN A 64 -12.10 5.34 -1.74
N LEU A 65 -10.99 5.71 -2.35
CA LEU A 65 -10.58 7.10 -2.49
C LEU A 65 -10.02 7.35 -3.89
N PRO A 66 -10.86 7.78 -4.85
CA PRO A 66 -10.44 8.03 -6.22
C PRO A 66 -9.22 8.95 -6.28
N HIS A 67 -8.24 8.61 -7.11
CA HIS A 67 -6.96 9.32 -7.12
C HIS A 67 -7.07 10.85 -7.26
N ARG A 68 -8.10 11.34 -7.95
CA ARG A 68 -8.36 12.78 -8.12
C ARG A 68 -8.89 13.46 -6.86
N LYS A 69 -9.41 12.68 -5.90
CA LYS A 69 -9.98 13.16 -4.64
C LYS A 69 -9.02 13.06 -3.47
N ILE A 70 -7.78 12.65 -3.70
CA ILE A 70 -6.74 12.60 -2.67
C ILE A 70 -6.28 14.03 -2.39
N ILE A 71 -6.75 14.57 -1.25
CA ILE A 71 -6.43 15.90 -0.72
C ILE A 71 -6.25 15.78 0.80
N GLU A 72 -5.57 16.74 1.42
CA GLU A 72 -5.24 16.70 2.84
C GLU A 72 -6.46 16.50 3.75
N SER A 73 -7.58 17.18 3.47
CA SER A 73 -8.81 17.07 4.27
C SER A 73 -9.42 15.66 4.27
N LYS A 74 -9.18 14.84 3.25
CA LYS A 74 -9.62 13.43 3.18
C LYS A 74 -8.70 12.48 3.94
N LEU A 75 -7.51 12.95 4.27
CA LEU A 75 -6.49 12.18 4.99
C LEU A 75 -6.36 12.60 6.45
N SER A 76 -7.15 13.58 6.90
CA SER A 76 -7.03 14.19 8.24
C SER A 76 -7.32 13.22 9.39
N GLU A 77 -8.11 12.18 9.14
CA GLU A 77 -8.41 11.14 10.13
C GLU A 77 -7.28 10.12 10.33
N PHE A 78 -6.29 10.10 9.42
CA PHE A 78 -5.16 9.19 9.49
C PHE A 78 -3.93 9.89 10.09
N ALA A 79 -3.20 9.18 10.96
CA ALA A 79 -1.93 9.67 11.48
C ALA A 79 -0.95 10.01 10.34
N ARG A 80 -0.04 10.95 10.58
CA ARG A 80 0.90 11.42 9.54
C ARG A 80 1.83 10.33 9.01
N ASP A 81 2.19 9.39 9.85
CA ASP A 81 3.04 8.23 9.57
C ASP A 81 2.29 7.01 9.02
N THR A 82 0.96 7.11 8.85
CA THR A 82 0.17 6.03 8.26
C THR A 82 0.68 5.71 6.86
N CYS A 83 1.09 4.46 6.65
CA CYS A 83 1.45 3.96 5.33
C CYS A 83 0.19 3.66 4.51
N PHE A 84 0.10 4.22 3.32
CA PHE A 84 -0.96 3.88 2.37
C PHE A 84 -0.44 2.90 1.34
N VAL A 85 -1.24 1.88 1.05
CA VAL A 85 -1.04 1.00 -0.11
C VAL A 85 -2.14 1.30 -1.11
N VAL A 86 -1.76 1.65 -2.33
CA VAL A 86 -2.71 2.07 -3.38
C VAL A 86 -2.78 1.05 -4.50
N TYR A 87 -3.98 0.80 -5.04
CA TYR A 87 -4.16 -0.02 -6.22
C TYR A 87 -5.23 0.52 -7.17
N CYS A 88 -5.14 0.13 -8.43
CA CYS A 88 -6.07 0.45 -9.51
C CYS A 88 -6.58 -0.84 -10.19
N ALA A 89 -7.09 -0.73 -11.41
CA ALA A 89 -7.62 -1.87 -12.16
C ALA A 89 -6.58 -2.95 -12.46
N GLY A 90 -5.38 -2.55 -12.87
CA GLY A 90 -4.32 -3.49 -13.24
C GLY A 90 -3.10 -2.78 -13.83
N PRO A 91 -2.15 -3.54 -14.42
CA PRO A 91 -0.89 -2.99 -14.96
C PRO A 91 -1.08 -1.95 -16.05
N HIS A 92 -2.20 -2.01 -16.78
CA HIS A 92 -2.56 -1.08 -17.86
C HIS A 92 -3.14 0.26 -17.37
N CYS A 93 -3.28 0.45 -16.06
CA CYS A 93 -3.89 1.63 -15.45
C CYS A 93 -2.86 2.39 -14.59
N ASN A 94 -2.62 3.66 -14.89
CA ASN A 94 -1.69 4.48 -14.13
C ASN A 94 -2.36 5.20 -12.92
N GLY A 95 -3.60 4.87 -12.59
CA GLY A 95 -4.34 5.49 -11.48
C GLY A 95 -3.65 5.32 -10.14
N ALA A 96 -3.08 4.13 -9.87
CA ALA A 96 -2.32 3.87 -8.65
C ALA A 96 -1.04 4.73 -8.57
N ALA A 97 -0.28 4.85 -9.66
CA ALA A 97 0.90 5.70 -9.70
C ALA A 97 0.55 7.18 -9.48
N ARG A 98 -0.55 7.66 -10.06
CA ARG A 98 -1.05 9.03 -9.84
C ARG A 98 -1.49 9.26 -8.38
N ALA A 99 -2.12 8.27 -7.76
CA ALA A 99 -2.49 8.31 -6.35
C ALA A 99 -1.25 8.35 -5.45
N ALA A 100 -0.29 7.46 -5.70
CA ALA A 100 0.97 7.41 -4.96
C ALA A 100 1.71 8.74 -5.03
N LEU A 101 1.81 9.34 -6.21
CA LEU A 101 2.42 10.66 -6.39
C LEU A 101 1.71 11.75 -5.57
N ARG A 102 0.37 11.75 -5.53
CA ARG A 102 -0.40 12.72 -4.74
C ARG A 102 -0.18 12.54 -3.24
N LEU A 103 -0.22 11.30 -2.74
CA LEU A 103 0.06 10.97 -1.34
C LEU A 103 1.47 11.39 -0.94
N ALA A 104 2.47 11.07 -1.77
CA ALA A 104 3.86 11.47 -1.53
C ALA A 104 4.04 13.00 -1.48
N ARG A 105 3.38 13.75 -2.38
CA ARG A 105 3.37 15.24 -2.36
C ARG A 105 2.73 15.83 -1.11
N LEU A 106 1.80 15.09 -0.49
CA LEU A 106 1.18 15.45 0.80
C LEU A 106 1.99 14.95 2.00
N GLY A 107 3.20 14.42 1.77
CA GLY A 107 4.09 13.91 2.82
C GLY A 107 3.59 12.62 3.48
N ARG A 108 2.80 11.81 2.76
CA ARG A 108 2.25 10.55 3.27
C ARG A 108 3.10 9.37 2.78
N PRO A 109 3.52 8.45 3.68
CA PRO A 109 4.14 7.19 3.28
C PRO A 109 3.22 6.41 2.36
N VAL A 110 3.75 5.88 1.25
CA VAL A 110 2.93 5.17 0.27
C VAL A 110 3.71 4.08 -0.44
N LYS A 111 3.02 2.97 -0.71
CA LYS A 111 3.46 1.92 -1.64
C LYS A 111 2.37 1.66 -2.68
N LEU A 112 2.78 1.23 -3.86
CA LEU A 112 1.89 0.82 -4.92
C LEU A 112 1.77 -0.71 -4.93
N MET A 113 0.55 -1.26 -4.87
CA MET A 113 0.31 -2.69 -5.06
C MET A 113 0.31 -3.00 -6.56
N LEU A 114 1.35 -3.69 -7.01
CA LEU A 114 1.48 -4.14 -8.39
C LEU A 114 0.35 -5.11 -8.76
N GLY A 115 -0.07 -5.07 -10.01
CA GLY A 115 -1.11 -5.95 -10.54
C GLY A 115 -2.54 -5.44 -10.34
N GLY A 116 -2.82 -4.70 -9.29
CA GLY A 116 -4.17 -4.18 -9.02
C GLY A 116 -5.23 -5.27 -8.91
N VAL A 117 -6.46 -4.98 -9.34
CA VAL A 117 -7.56 -5.96 -9.34
C VAL A 117 -7.26 -7.17 -10.23
N THR A 118 -6.65 -6.95 -11.40
CA THR A 118 -6.26 -8.05 -12.30
C THR A 118 -5.29 -8.99 -11.62
N GLY A 119 -4.21 -8.46 -11.01
CA GLY A 119 -3.23 -9.27 -10.30
C GLY A 119 -3.84 -10.00 -9.08
N TRP A 120 -4.77 -9.35 -8.38
CA TRP A 120 -5.50 -9.98 -7.28
C TRP A 120 -6.28 -11.21 -7.72
N LEU A 121 -6.98 -11.11 -8.86
CA LEU A 121 -7.72 -12.23 -9.44
C LEU A 121 -6.81 -13.32 -10.01
N ASP A 122 -5.68 -12.94 -10.62
CA ASP A 122 -4.69 -13.89 -11.15
C ASP A 122 -4.08 -14.76 -10.02
N GLU A 123 -3.95 -14.23 -8.82
CA GLU A 123 -3.56 -14.97 -7.60
C GLU A 123 -4.69 -15.87 -7.07
N GLY A 124 -5.90 -15.81 -7.64
CA GLY A 124 -7.06 -16.57 -7.20
C GLY A 124 -7.77 -15.99 -5.97
N PHE A 125 -7.50 -14.75 -5.60
CA PHE A 125 -8.14 -14.11 -4.46
C PHE A 125 -9.51 -13.56 -4.78
N ALA A 126 -10.45 -13.72 -3.83
CA ALA A 126 -11.82 -13.21 -3.98
C ALA A 126 -11.89 -11.69 -3.78
N LEU A 127 -12.84 -11.06 -4.47
CA LEU A 127 -13.20 -9.65 -4.31
C LEU A 127 -14.52 -9.53 -3.53
N ALA A 128 -14.62 -8.46 -2.74
CA ALA A 128 -15.86 -8.03 -2.12
C ALA A 128 -16.70 -7.16 -3.07
N ARG A 129 -18.00 -7.00 -2.77
CA ARG A 129 -18.95 -6.18 -3.54
C ARG A 129 -19.69 -5.22 -2.60
N GLY A 130 -20.22 -4.16 -3.19
CA GLY A 130 -21.03 -3.17 -2.49
C GLY A 130 -20.20 -2.03 -1.88
N ASN A 131 -20.91 -1.06 -1.31
CA ASN A 131 -20.29 0.09 -0.63
C ASN A 131 -20.09 -0.21 0.86
N GLY A 132 -19.68 -1.43 1.22
CA GLY A 132 -19.50 -1.84 2.60
C GLY A 132 -18.80 -0.75 3.40
N ALA A 133 -19.40 -0.33 4.53
CA ALA A 133 -18.74 0.58 5.44
C ALA A 133 -17.37 -0.03 5.80
N PRO A 134 -16.27 0.72 5.71
CA PRO A 134 -14.96 0.19 6.02
C PRO A 134 -15.02 -0.34 7.45
N ARG A 135 -14.69 -1.62 7.66
CA ARG A 135 -14.35 -2.07 9.01
C ARG A 135 -13.21 -1.16 9.44
N ARG A 136 -13.42 -0.41 10.53
CA ARG A 136 -12.37 0.40 11.14
C ARG A 136 -11.17 -0.53 11.29
N GLN A 137 -10.15 -0.35 10.47
CA GLN A 137 -8.88 -1.05 10.60
C GLN A 137 -8.37 -0.63 11.97
N GLY A 138 -8.18 -1.61 12.87
CA GLY A 138 -7.85 -1.39 14.26
C GLY A 138 -6.67 -0.44 14.37
N GLY A 139 -6.80 0.56 15.24
CA GLY A 139 -5.82 1.63 15.36
C GLY A 139 -4.42 1.08 15.52
N VAL A 140 -3.51 1.59 14.72
CA VAL A 140 -2.07 1.42 14.89
C VAL A 140 -1.76 1.68 16.36
N ARG A 141 -1.36 0.65 17.09
CA ARG A 141 -0.92 0.79 18.48
C ARG A 141 0.27 1.74 18.46
N GLN A 142 0.09 2.95 18.97
CA GLN A 142 1.21 3.79 19.33
C GLN A 142 2.12 2.98 20.26
N ARG A 143 3.33 2.72 19.83
CA ARG A 143 4.38 2.26 20.74
C ARG A 143 4.63 3.43 21.70
N THR A 144 4.03 3.36 22.87
CA THR A 144 4.43 4.20 23.98
C THR A 144 5.87 3.86 24.27
N ALA A 145 6.74 4.87 24.14
CA ALA A 145 8.11 4.78 24.57
C ALA A 145 8.13 4.28 26.01
N GLY A 146 8.73 3.10 26.20
CA GLY A 146 8.84 2.47 27.50
C GLY A 146 9.57 3.40 28.47
N ASN A 147 8.91 3.68 29.55
CA ASN A 147 9.49 4.29 30.73
C ASN A 147 10.53 3.29 31.28
N ASP A 148 11.80 3.63 31.18
CA ASP A 148 12.92 2.85 31.75
C ASP A 148 12.94 3.06 33.28
N PRO A 149 12.69 2.01 34.11
CA PRO A 149 12.70 2.16 35.57
C PRO A 149 14.07 1.93 36.22
N LEU A 150 15.18 2.14 35.51
CA LEU A 150 16.52 1.97 36.07
C LEU A 150 17.32 3.27 36.20
N ARG A 151 16.74 4.27 36.89
CA ARG A 151 17.54 5.37 37.50
C ARG A 151 17.02 5.65 38.90
N ASN A 152 17.42 4.88 39.85
CA ASN A 152 17.73 5.34 41.23
C ASN A 152 18.18 4.17 42.11
N ARG A 153 19.49 3.93 42.20
CA ARG A 153 20.16 3.40 43.35
C ARG A 153 21.58 3.91 43.35
N ASN A 154 21.77 5.02 44.01
CA ASN A 154 22.98 5.32 44.79
C ASN A 154 22.74 6.64 45.53
N ASN A 155 22.36 6.51 46.78
CA ASN A 155 22.99 7.20 47.92
C ASN A 155 22.48 6.50 49.19
#